data_e6cae06e174897b7b232a0ba956e8557
#
_entry.id   e6cae06e174897b7b232a0ba956e8557
#
_cell.length_a   1.000
_cell.length_b   1.000
_cell.length_c   1.000
_cell.angle_alpha   90.00
_cell.angle_beta   90.00
_cell.angle_gamma   90.00
#
_symmetry.space_group_name_H-M   'P 1'
#
loop_
_entity.id
_entity.type
_entity.pdbx_description
1 polymer ?
#
loop_
_entity_poly.entity_id
_entity_poly.type
_entity_poly.pdbx_seq_one_letter_code
_entity_poly.pdbx_strand_id
1 'polypeptide(L)'
;MRTHFDVFGLRRSFDVDVPALEKQYRELSLQLHPDRVGQADARERLKALESTTALNEAFKTLKDPARRAFYLLKLHGVDLDREDAGAQKDMPLEFLEEVMELREALDAAMEKKDLERARGMATDVEGKRKAALDEAAGALRALEGGAGGDDSQALVRKASHALGRVRYFTRFLEQVDAFEEEVLA
;
A
#
# COMPACT_ATOMS: atom_id res chain seq x y z
N MET A 1 -1.13 -20.16 -7.32
CA MET A 1 -1.18 -18.81 -7.94
C MET A 1 0.18 -18.15 -7.73
N ARG A 2 0.81 -17.64 -8.79
CA ARG A 2 2.14 -17.02 -8.72
C ARG A 2 1.99 -15.65 -8.03
N THR A 3 2.75 -15.42 -6.96
CA THR A 3 2.73 -14.14 -6.22
C THR A 3 3.73 -13.14 -6.83
N HIS A 4 3.62 -11.87 -6.44
CA HIS A 4 4.61 -10.85 -6.82
C HIS A 4 6.02 -11.19 -6.34
N PHE A 5 6.15 -11.83 -5.18
CA PHE A 5 7.43 -12.33 -4.68
C PHE A 5 8.01 -13.42 -5.58
N ASP A 6 7.18 -14.32 -6.10
CA ASP A 6 7.62 -15.41 -7.00
C ASP A 6 8.14 -14.87 -8.35
N VAL A 7 7.70 -13.67 -8.78
CA VAL A 7 8.20 -13.02 -10.00
C VAL A 7 9.68 -12.72 -9.87
N PHE A 8 10.14 -12.35 -8.68
CA PHE A 8 11.52 -12.01 -8.38
C PHE A 8 12.28 -13.15 -7.66
N GLY A 9 11.65 -14.31 -7.45
CA GLY A 9 12.27 -15.40 -6.69
C GLY A 9 12.52 -15.05 -5.23
N LEU A 10 11.76 -14.11 -4.67
CA LEU A 10 11.89 -13.67 -3.29
C LEU A 10 10.99 -14.49 -2.35
N ARG A 11 11.42 -14.61 -1.11
CA ARG A 11 10.56 -15.10 -0.02
C ARG A 11 9.50 -14.03 0.29
N ARG A 12 8.29 -14.47 0.66
CA ARG A 12 7.24 -13.57 1.14
C ARG A 12 7.71 -12.92 2.44
N SER A 13 8.01 -11.64 2.38
CA SER A 13 8.46 -10.86 3.53
C SER A 13 8.11 -9.38 3.37
N PHE A 14 7.85 -8.72 4.51
CA PHE A 14 7.75 -7.28 4.53
C PHE A 14 9.12 -6.61 4.27
N ASP A 15 10.19 -7.24 4.77
CA ASP A 15 11.54 -6.72 4.59
C ASP A 15 12.11 -7.16 3.22
N VAL A 16 12.15 -6.20 2.30
CA VAL A 16 12.68 -6.37 0.94
C VAL A 16 13.86 -5.44 0.75
N ASP A 17 14.96 -5.97 0.23
CA ASP A 17 16.11 -5.17 -0.23
C ASP A 17 15.70 -4.45 -1.53
N VAL A 18 15.26 -3.19 -1.40
CA VAL A 18 14.76 -2.39 -2.51
C VAL A 18 15.85 -2.13 -3.56
N PRO A 19 17.10 -1.77 -3.22
CA PRO A 19 18.19 -1.66 -4.19
C PRO A 19 18.41 -2.94 -5.01
N ALA A 20 18.42 -4.10 -4.37
CA ALA A 20 18.54 -5.39 -5.05
C ALA A 20 17.34 -5.68 -5.97
N LEU A 21 16.12 -5.39 -5.50
CA LEU A 21 14.89 -5.50 -6.28
C LEU A 21 14.92 -4.60 -7.53
N GLU A 22 15.39 -3.37 -7.42
CA GLU A 22 15.51 -2.43 -8.54
C GLU A 22 16.53 -2.91 -9.59
N LYS A 23 17.64 -3.47 -9.13
CA LYS A 23 18.63 -4.06 -10.03
C LYS A 23 18.03 -5.22 -10.81
N GLN A 24 17.40 -6.16 -10.11
CA GLN A 24 16.76 -7.33 -10.71
C GLN A 24 15.62 -6.94 -11.67
N TYR A 25 14.82 -5.94 -11.31
CA TYR A 25 13.78 -5.40 -12.19
C TYR A 25 14.36 -4.90 -13.52
N ARG A 26 15.45 -4.11 -13.50
CA ARG A 26 16.11 -3.63 -14.72
C ARG A 26 16.62 -4.78 -15.59
N GLU A 27 17.23 -5.79 -15.00
CA GLU A 27 17.74 -6.96 -15.72
C GLU A 27 16.59 -7.76 -16.39
N LEU A 28 15.50 -8.01 -15.64
CA LEU A 28 14.33 -8.73 -16.18
C LEU A 28 13.58 -7.90 -17.24
N SER A 29 13.46 -6.58 -17.07
CA SER A 29 12.84 -5.70 -18.05
C SER A 29 13.57 -5.73 -19.40
N LEU A 30 14.91 -5.76 -19.38
CA LEU A 30 15.70 -5.89 -20.60
C LEU A 30 15.52 -7.25 -21.28
N GLN A 31 15.31 -8.32 -20.51
CA GLN A 31 15.09 -9.66 -21.06
C GLN A 31 13.68 -9.82 -21.66
N LEU A 32 12.67 -9.19 -21.06
CA LEU A 32 11.26 -9.31 -21.44
C LEU A 32 10.82 -8.21 -22.41
N HIS A 33 11.73 -7.34 -22.87
CA HIS A 33 11.34 -6.21 -23.72
C HIS A 33 10.69 -6.70 -25.04
N PRO A 34 9.53 -6.18 -25.42
CA PRO A 34 8.78 -6.62 -26.61
C PRO A 34 9.55 -6.47 -27.92
N ASP A 35 10.50 -5.51 -28.01
CA ASP A 35 11.34 -5.35 -29.21
C ASP A 35 12.28 -6.54 -29.49
N ARG A 36 12.56 -7.34 -28.47
CA ARG A 36 13.32 -8.60 -28.67
C ARG A 36 12.52 -9.71 -29.35
N VAL A 37 11.20 -9.55 -29.38
CA VAL A 37 10.24 -10.51 -29.95
C VAL A 37 9.75 -10.05 -31.34
N GLY A 38 10.50 -9.14 -32.00
CA GLY A 38 10.08 -8.45 -33.21
C GLY A 38 9.66 -9.33 -34.42
N GLN A 39 10.09 -10.59 -34.46
CA GLN A 39 9.66 -11.59 -35.45
C GLN A 39 8.76 -12.70 -34.87
N ALA A 40 8.32 -12.57 -33.63
CA ALA A 40 7.50 -13.56 -32.95
C ALA A 40 6.05 -13.54 -33.44
N ASP A 41 5.40 -14.68 -33.31
CA ASP A 41 3.98 -14.80 -33.58
C ASP A 41 3.11 -13.99 -32.57
N ALA A 42 1.81 -13.86 -32.86
CA ALA A 42 0.89 -13.09 -32.01
C ALA A 42 0.79 -13.66 -30.58
N ARG A 43 0.98 -14.96 -30.41
CA ARG A 43 0.93 -15.64 -29.11
C ARG A 43 2.16 -15.35 -28.27
N GLU A 44 3.34 -15.32 -28.88
CA GLU A 44 4.58 -14.99 -28.20
C GLU A 44 4.61 -13.52 -27.78
N ARG A 45 4.12 -12.62 -28.64
CA ARG A 45 3.95 -11.20 -28.30
C ARG A 45 3.00 -10.99 -27.12
N LEU A 46 1.88 -11.70 -27.09
CA LEU A 46 0.93 -11.64 -25.96
C LEU A 46 1.58 -12.11 -24.67
N LYS A 47 2.30 -13.23 -24.69
CA LYS A 47 3.03 -13.72 -23.51
C LYS A 47 4.11 -12.74 -23.01
N ALA A 48 4.82 -12.08 -23.91
CA ALA A 48 5.81 -11.08 -23.55
C ALA A 48 5.15 -9.86 -22.87
N LEU A 49 3.99 -9.42 -23.42
CA LEU A 49 3.21 -8.33 -22.83
C LEU A 49 2.68 -8.69 -21.43
N GLU A 50 2.09 -9.88 -21.27
CA GLU A 50 1.60 -10.37 -19.97
C GLU A 50 2.75 -10.46 -18.94
N SER A 51 3.91 -10.98 -19.37
CA SER A 51 5.08 -11.09 -18.49
C SER A 51 5.63 -9.73 -18.07
N THR A 52 5.67 -8.77 -18.99
CA THR A 52 6.10 -7.40 -18.71
C THR A 52 5.12 -6.69 -17.78
N THR A 53 3.82 -6.86 -18.00
CA THR A 53 2.78 -6.31 -17.12
C THR A 53 2.90 -6.89 -15.71
N ALA A 54 3.04 -8.22 -15.60
CA ALA A 54 3.21 -8.87 -14.31
C ALA A 54 4.48 -8.43 -13.57
N LEU A 55 5.59 -8.24 -14.31
CA LEU A 55 6.85 -7.72 -13.76
C LEU A 55 6.68 -6.30 -13.22
N ASN A 56 6.05 -5.42 -13.99
CA ASN A 56 5.82 -4.03 -13.60
C ASN A 56 4.93 -3.93 -12.35
N GLU A 57 3.83 -4.68 -12.30
CA GLU A 57 2.94 -4.71 -11.15
C GLU A 57 3.63 -5.27 -9.90
N ALA A 58 4.39 -6.35 -10.05
CA ALA A 58 5.15 -6.93 -8.95
C ALA A 58 6.18 -5.94 -8.41
N PHE A 59 6.93 -5.26 -9.29
CA PHE A 59 7.91 -4.26 -8.90
C PHE A 59 7.26 -3.08 -8.17
N LYS A 60 6.20 -2.50 -8.73
CA LYS A 60 5.46 -1.37 -8.15
C LYS A 60 4.90 -1.70 -6.76
N THR A 61 4.42 -2.94 -6.59
CA THR A 61 3.88 -3.41 -5.31
C THR A 61 4.98 -3.64 -4.29
N LEU A 62 6.07 -4.32 -4.67
CA LEU A 62 7.11 -4.71 -3.72
C LEU A 62 8.08 -3.58 -3.38
N LYS A 63 8.25 -2.59 -4.24
CA LYS A 63 9.11 -1.43 -3.99
C LYS A 63 8.53 -0.52 -2.90
N ASP A 64 7.24 -0.28 -2.92
CA ASP A 64 6.55 0.61 -1.99
C ASP A 64 6.17 -0.12 -0.70
N PRO A 65 6.59 0.34 0.50
CA PRO A 65 6.33 -0.37 1.75
C PRO A 65 4.83 -0.44 2.10
N ALA A 66 4.03 0.58 1.77
CA ALA A 66 2.60 0.56 2.05
C ALA A 66 1.90 -0.45 1.13
N ARG A 67 2.15 -0.41 -0.19
CA ARG A 67 1.60 -1.36 -1.15
C ARG A 67 2.00 -2.80 -0.82
N ARG A 68 3.25 -3.00 -0.41
CA ARG A 68 3.76 -4.30 0.03
C ARG A 68 3.01 -4.81 1.25
N ALA A 69 2.75 -3.95 2.25
CA ALA A 69 1.98 -4.29 3.44
C ALA A 69 0.54 -4.70 3.09
N PHE A 70 -0.17 -3.92 2.27
CA PHE A 70 -1.51 -4.27 1.77
C PHE A 70 -1.51 -5.59 1.01
N TYR A 71 -0.51 -5.80 0.16
CA TYR A 71 -0.39 -7.03 -0.61
C TYR A 71 -0.13 -8.26 0.28
N LEU A 72 0.75 -8.15 1.28
CA LEU A 72 0.98 -9.22 2.25
C LEU A 72 -0.28 -9.54 3.03
N LEU A 73 -1.01 -8.53 3.51
CA LEU A 73 -2.29 -8.74 4.19
C LEU A 73 -3.29 -9.47 3.29
N LYS A 74 -3.35 -9.12 2.00
CA LYS A 74 -4.18 -9.81 1.01
C LYS A 74 -3.77 -11.29 0.84
N LEU A 75 -2.48 -11.60 0.90
CA LEU A 75 -1.99 -12.99 0.88
C LEU A 75 -2.38 -13.78 2.15
N HIS A 76 -2.68 -13.09 3.26
CA HIS A 76 -3.28 -13.65 4.47
C HIS A 76 -4.81 -13.69 4.44
N GLY A 77 -5.44 -13.41 3.29
CA GLY A 77 -6.88 -13.54 3.07
C GLY A 77 -7.70 -12.28 3.37
N VAL A 78 -7.07 -11.17 3.75
CA VAL A 78 -7.75 -9.90 4.02
C VAL A 78 -7.45 -8.89 2.90
N ASP A 79 -8.44 -8.63 2.06
CA ASP A 79 -8.35 -7.66 0.97
C ASP A 79 -9.11 -6.38 1.36
N LEU A 80 -8.37 -5.36 1.78
CA LEU A 80 -8.95 -4.07 2.19
C LEU A 80 -9.48 -3.23 1.02
N ASP A 81 -9.16 -3.57 -0.22
CA ASP A 81 -9.66 -2.86 -1.41
C ASP A 81 -11.08 -3.28 -1.79
N ARG A 82 -11.57 -4.39 -1.25
CA ARG A 82 -12.96 -4.81 -1.44
C ARG A 82 -13.87 -4.00 -0.52
N GLU A 83 -14.92 -3.42 -1.09
CA GLU A 83 -15.94 -2.62 -0.34
C GLU A 83 -16.60 -3.41 0.80
N ASP A 84 -16.68 -4.74 0.67
CA ASP A 84 -17.22 -5.68 1.68
C ASP A 84 -16.19 -6.08 2.74
N ALA A 85 -14.96 -5.61 2.67
CA ALA A 85 -13.96 -5.97 3.66
C ALA A 85 -14.40 -5.44 5.03
N GLY A 86 -14.81 -6.34 5.91
CA GLY A 86 -15.30 -6.06 7.27
C GLY A 86 -14.32 -5.27 8.15
N ALA A 87 -13.14 -4.96 7.64
CA ALA A 87 -12.12 -4.17 8.30
C ALA A 87 -12.55 -2.75 8.71
N GLN A 88 -13.55 -2.17 8.03
CA GLN A 88 -14.14 -0.89 8.46
C GLN A 88 -15.15 -1.04 9.60
N LYS A 89 -15.78 -2.23 9.73
CA LYS A 89 -16.77 -2.48 10.78
C LYS A 89 -16.15 -2.70 12.16
N ASP A 90 -14.88 -3.10 12.20
CA ASP A 90 -14.18 -3.47 13.43
C ASP A 90 -13.12 -2.43 13.87
N MET A 91 -13.14 -1.22 13.27
CA MET A 91 -12.22 -0.15 13.68
C MET A 91 -12.54 0.33 15.11
N PRO A 92 -11.50 0.56 15.94
CA PRO A 92 -11.69 1.10 17.29
C PRO A 92 -12.48 2.41 17.28
N LEU A 93 -13.36 2.59 18.29
CA LEU A 93 -14.21 3.78 18.40
C LEU A 93 -13.37 5.06 18.46
N GLU A 94 -12.26 5.04 19.20
CA GLU A 94 -11.36 6.17 19.33
C GLU A 94 -10.80 6.62 17.96
N PHE A 95 -10.57 5.67 17.05
CA PHE A 95 -10.14 6.02 15.69
C PHE A 95 -11.25 6.64 14.87
N LEU A 96 -12.49 6.18 15.03
CA LEU A 96 -13.64 6.77 14.34
C LEU A 96 -13.90 8.21 14.81
N GLU A 97 -13.74 8.48 16.10
CA GLU A 97 -13.81 9.82 16.68
C GLU A 97 -12.71 10.72 16.11
N GLU A 98 -11.43 10.25 16.08
CA GLU A 98 -10.31 10.96 15.47
C GLU A 98 -10.56 11.30 14.00
N VAL A 99 -11.13 10.37 13.24
CA VAL A 99 -11.50 10.56 11.83
C VAL A 99 -12.53 11.70 11.68
N MET A 100 -13.54 11.75 12.54
CA MET A 100 -14.56 12.79 12.52
C MET A 100 -13.96 14.16 12.85
N GLU A 101 -13.12 14.25 13.88
CA GLU A 101 -12.45 15.49 14.28
C GLU A 101 -11.53 16.02 13.17
N LEU A 102 -10.73 15.14 12.56
CA LEU A 102 -9.83 15.51 11.46
C LEU A 102 -10.63 16.03 10.25
N ARG A 103 -11.76 15.39 9.93
CA ARG A 103 -12.61 15.80 8.82
C ARG A 103 -13.23 17.17 9.06
N GLU A 104 -13.84 17.39 10.23
CA GLU A 104 -14.45 18.67 10.61
C GLU A 104 -13.40 19.80 10.60
N ALA A 105 -12.19 19.52 11.10
CA ALA A 105 -11.10 20.48 11.11
C ALA A 105 -10.61 20.85 9.71
N LEU A 106 -10.54 19.87 8.80
CA LEU A 106 -10.17 20.10 7.41
C LEU A 106 -11.25 20.88 6.66
N ASP A 107 -12.52 20.50 6.81
CA ASP A 107 -13.66 21.20 6.21
C ASP A 107 -13.66 22.69 6.63
N ALA A 108 -13.43 22.97 7.91
CA ALA A 108 -13.33 24.35 8.43
C ALA A 108 -12.12 25.11 7.88
N ALA A 109 -10.98 24.45 7.60
CA ALA A 109 -9.82 25.07 6.98
C ALA A 109 -10.08 25.37 5.50
N MET A 110 -10.75 24.46 4.79
CA MET A 110 -11.13 24.63 3.39
C MET A 110 -12.11 25.78 3.18
N GLU A 111 -13.15 25.88 4.02
CA GLU A 111 -14.13 26.99 3.97
C GLU A 111 -13.46 28.36 4.15
N LYS A 112 -12.43 28.44 5.01
CA LYS A 112 -11.69 29.68 5.29
C LYS A 112 -10.50 29.91 4.36
N LYS A 113 -10.24 28.99 3.44
CA LYS A 113 -9.04 28.96 2.58
C LYS A 113 -7.73 29.04 3.39
N ASP A 114 -7.71 28.43 4.58
CA ASP A 114 -6.58 28.41 5.50
C ASP A 114 -5.59 27.30 5.15
N LEU A 115 -4.71 27.59 4.21
CA LEU A 115 -3.67 26.66 3.74
C LEU A 115 -2.65 26.32 4.82
N GLU A 116 -2.29 27.28 5.69
CA GLU A 116 -1.31 27.02 6.74
C GLU A 116 -1.83 25.98 7.73
N ARG A 117 -3.09 26.09 8.11
CA ARG A 117 -3.76 25.12 8.96
C ARG A 117 -3.84 23.75 8.29
N ALA A 118 -4.24 23.68 7.03
CA ALA A 118 -4.33 22.42 6.28
C ALA A 118 -2.96 21.74 6.17
N ARG A 119 -1.88 22.47 5.89
CA ARG A 119 -0.51 21.95 5.85
C ARG A 119 -0.01 21.47 7.22
N GLY A 120 -0.35 22.18 8.29
CA GLY A 120 -0.05 21.75 9.66
C GLY A 120 -0.71 20.41 9.97
N MET A 121 -2.00 20.27 9.64
CA MET A 121 -2.74 19.00 9.77
C MET A 121 -2.11 17.88 8.92
N ALA A 122 -1.72 18.18 7.68
CA ALA A 122 -1.07 17.19 6.81
C ALA A 122 0.25 16.68 7.42
N THR A 123 1.04 17.55 8.02
CA THR A 123 2.28 17.15 8.72
C THR A 123 2.01 16.19 9.88
N ASP A 124 1.01 16.48 10.70
CA ASP A 124 0.62 15.62 11.82
C ASP A 124 0.07 14.27 11.34
N VAL A 125 -0.78 14.29 10.31
CA VAL A 125 -1.38 13.09 9.72
C VAL A 125 -0.32 12.23 9.02
N GLU A 126 0.69 12.81 8.39
CA GLU A 126 1.81 12.06 7.82
C GLU A 126 2.57 11.29 8.92
N GLY A 127 2.80 11.91 10.07
CA GLY A 127 3.39 11.25 11.23
C GLY A 127 2.55 10.07 11.72
N LYS A 128 1.22 10.24 11.80
CA LYS A 128 0.27 9.19 12.17
C LYS A 128 0.23 8.06 11.13
N ARG A 129 0.26 8.39 9.84
CA ARG A 129 0.32 7.43 8.74
C ARG A 129 1.56 6.54 8.83
N LYS A 130 2.71 7.17 9.07
CA LYS A 130 3.97 6.44 9.25
C LYS A 130 3.91 5.50 10.45
N ALA A 131 3.45 5.97 11.60
CA ALA A 131 3.32 5.14 12.80
C ALA A 131 2.38 3.95 12.57
N ALA A 132 1.26 4.15 11.89
CA ALA A 132 0.33 3.08 11.54
C ALA A 132 0.97 2.05 10.58
N LEU A 133 1.77 2.51 9.60
CA LEU A 133 2.51 1.61 8.71
C LEU A 133 3.57 0.78 9.46
N ASP A 134 4.29 1.42 10.39
CA ASP A 134 5.28 0.73 11.22
C ASP A 134 4.62 -0.35 12.12
N GLU A 135 3.43 -0.07 12.64
CA GLU A 135 2.65 -1.05 13.40
C GLU A 135 2.21 -2.23 12.53
N ALA A 136 1.71 -1.96 11.32
CA ALA A 136 1.36 -3.01 10.36
C ALA A 136 2.57 -3.87 10.00
N ALA A 137 3.71 -3.23 9.73
CA ALA A 137 4.97 -3.91 9.44
C ALA A 137 5.40 -4.83 10.58
N GLY A 138 5.29 -4.37 11.82
CA GLY A 138 5.58 -5.19 13.01
C GLY A 138 4.71 -6.44 13.10
N ALA A 139 3.39 -6.29 12.86
CA ALA A 139 2.47 -7.43 12.87
C ALA A 139 2.75 -8.41 11.72
N LEU A 140 3.05 -7.90 10.51
CA LEU A 140 3.39 -8.74 9.35
C LEU A 140 4.70 -9.52 9.56
N ARG A 141 5.74 -8.90 10.13
CA ARG A 141 6.99 -9.59 10.49
C ARG A 141 6.75 -10.70 11.53
N ALA A 142 5.89 -10.45 12.51
CA ALA A 142 5.55 -11.47 13.50
C ALA A 142 4.83 -12.67 12.85
N LEU A 143 3.95 -12.43 11.86
CA LEU A 143 3.33 -13.49 11.07
C LEU A 143 4.34 -14.33 10.29
N GLU A 144 5.36 -13.68 9.72
CA GLU A 144 6.45 -14.36 9.00
C GLU A 144 7.31 -15.24 9.92
N GLY A 145 7.42 -14.86 11.20
CA GLY A 145 8.11 -15.61 12.24
C GLY A 145 7.43 -16.91 12.66
N GLY A 146 6.27 -17.27 12.10
CA GLY A 146 5.59 -18.53 12.31
C GLY A 146 4.61 -18.52 13.49
N ALA A 147 4.02 -17.37 13.83
CA ALA A 147 2.89 -17.34 14.76
C ALA A 147 1.77 -18.24 14.24
N GLY A 148 1.26 -19.12 15.08
CA GLY A 148 0.23 -20.10 14.73
C GLY A 148 -1.11 -19.83 15.44
N GLY A 149 -2.18 -20.43 14.93
CA GLY A 149 -3.48 -20.44 15.61
C GLY A 149 -4.07 -19.05 15.89
N ASP A 150 -4.53 -18.85 17.12
CA ASP A 150 -5.21 -17.61 17.56
C ASP A 150 -4.28 -16.40 17.50
N ASP A 151 -2.98 -16.57 17.75
CA ASP A 151 -1.98 -15.50 17.65
C ASP A 151 -1.85 -14.98 16.21
N SER A 152 -1.90 -15.86 15.22
CA SER A 152 -1.89 -15.48 13.81
C SER A 152 -3.11 -14.63 13.45
N GLN A 153 -4.29 -15.01 13.91
CA GLN A 153 -5.52 -14.24 13.66
C GLN A 153 -5.49 -12.86 14.35
N ALA A 154 -4.94 -12.78 15.55
CA ALA A 154 -4.78 -11.52 16.26
C ALA A 154 -3.82 -10.58 15.52
N LEU A 155 -2.71 -11.10 14.99
CA LEU A 155 -1.74 -10.34 14.19
C LEU A 155 -2.33 -9.88 12.86
N VAL A 156 -3.11 -10.73 12.18
CA VAL A 156 -3.83 -10.34 10.95
C VAL A 156 -4.80 -9.20 11.23
N ARG A 157 -5.59 -9.29 12.32
CA ARG A 157 -6.49 -8.18 12.72
C ARG A 157 -5.71 -6.90 13.03
N LYS A 158 -4.60 -7.01 13.77
CA LYS A 158 -3.74 -5.86 14.09
C LYS A 158 -3.21 -5.20 12.82
N ALA A 159 -2.68 -5.97 11.88
CA ALA A 159 -2.22 -5.47 10.59
C ALA A 159 -3.36 -4.82 9.79
N SER A 160 -4.56 -5.44 9.79
CA SER A 160 -5.75 -4.93 9.11
C SER A 160 -6.18 -3.56 9.67
N HIS A 161 -6.28 -3.41 11.00
CA HIS A 161 -6.62 -2.14 11.63
C HIS A 161 -5.57 -1.06 11.34
N ALA A 162 -4.29 -1.40 11.45
CA ALA A 162 -3.21 -0.46 11.16
C ALA A 162 -3.22 0.00 9.70
N LEU A 163 -3.43 -0.91 8.73
CA LEU A 163 -3.53 -0.56 7.32
C LEU A 163 -4.83 0.18 6.97
N GLY A 164 -5.91 -0.08 7.68
CA GLY A 164 -7.13 0.74 7.60
C GLY A 164 -6.87 2.20 7.94
N ARG A 165 -6.09 2.46 9.00
CA ARG A 165 -5.63 3.81 9.37
C ARG A 165 -4.73 4.42 8.31
N VAL A 166 -3.75 3.65 7.78
CA VAL A 166 -2.87 4.10 6.68
C VAL A 166 -3.70 4.56 5.49
N ARG A 167 -4.72 3.78 5.10
CA ARG A 167 -5.60 4.11 3.97
C ARG A 167 -6.38 5.41 4.22
N TYR A 168 -6.93 5.58 5.42
CA TYR A 168 -7.64 6.81 5.78
C TYR A 168 -6.71 8.02 5.72
N PHE A 169 -5.56 7.95 6.38
CA PHE A 169 -4.59 9.04 6.41
C PHE A 169 -4.07 9.38 5.01
N THR A 170 -3.86 8.38 4.14
CA THR A 170 -3.48 8.63 2.75
C THR A 170 -4.56 9.45 2.01
N ARG A 171 -5.84 9.09 2.16
CA ARG A 171 -6.94 9.84 1.54
C ARG A 171 -7.08 11.26 2.10
N PHE A 172 -6.83 11.43 3.39
CA PHE A 172 -6.82 12.76 4.00
C PHE A 172 -5.72 13.64 3.39
N LEU A 173 -4.51 13.11 3.22
CA LEU A 173 -3.39 13.82 2.60
C LEU A 173 -3.70 14.18 1.14
N GLU A 174 -4.28 13.26 0.38
CA GLU A 174 -4.73 13.52 -1.00
C GLU A 174 -5.77 14.66 -1.06
N GLN A 175 -6.65 14.78 -0.06
CA GLN A 175 -7.61 15.89 0.02
C GLN A 175 -6.92 17.23 0.32
N VAL A 176 -5.91 17.23 1.18
CA VAL A 176 -5.12 18.44 1.46
C VAL A 176 -4.35 18.87 0.23
N ASP A 177 -3.71 17.93 -0.49
CA ASP A 177 -2.98 18.21 -1.72
C ASP A 177 -3.91 18.82 -2.80
N ALA A 178 -5.09 18.24 -2.99
CA ALA A 178 -6.09 18.75 -3.93
C ALA A 178 -6.58 20.17 -3.54
N PHE A 179 -6.78 20.42 -2.25
CA PHE A 179 -7.15 21.75 -1.75
C PHE A 179 -6.03 22.78 -1.98
N GLU A 180 -4.78 22.39 -1.75
CA GLU A 180 -3.63 23.25 -2.03
C GLU A 180 -3.54 23.63 -3.51
N GLU A 181 -3.70 22.65 -4.42
CA GLU A 181 -3.74 22.90 -5.87
C GLU A 181 -4.86 23.86 -6.25
N GLU A 182 -6.06 23.71 -5.68
CA GLU A 182 -7.21 24.59 -5.96
C GLU A 182 -6.97 26.04 -5.50
N VAL A 183 -6.36 26.25 -4.34
CA VAL A 183 -6.14 27.59 -3.80
C VAL A 183 -4.98 28.32 -4.49
N LEU A 184 -4.00 27.58 -5.04
CA LEU A 184 -2.82 28.14 -5.71
C LEU A 184 -3.01 28.33 -7.22
N ALA A 185 -4.09 27.77 -7.81
CA ALA A 185 -4.43 27.92 -9.23
C ALA A 185 -5.06 29.28 -9.53
#